data_e714b288d46487c0d30232b1c1bf641e
#
_entry.id   e714b288d46487c0d30232b1c1bf641e
#
_cell.length_a   1.000
_cell.length_b   1.000
_cell.length_c   1.000
_cell.angle_alpha   90.00
_cell.angle_beta   90.00
_cell.angle_gamma   90.00
#
_symmetry.space_group_name_H-M   'P 1'
#
loop_
_entity.id
_entity.type
_entity.pdbx_description
1 polymer ?
#
loop_
_entity_poly.entity_id
_entity_poly.type
_entity_poly.pdbx_seq_one_letter_code
_entity_poly.pdbx_strand_id
1 'polypeptide(L)'
;MQDKSTLSVKTFDVGPMLNIVYLIWDNTTKDAAIVDPAWDLTEVLNFTKQKGLKLRKILLTHSHHDHVNSIDILLKENDLPIYINKFEANFWKKKYDNLIMTDSNDSFSLGKSSISTIHTPGHTPGSCCYSFDENLIAGDTLFVFGCGRCDLHGGNPEEMYNSLKNLKNNLDQ
;
A
#
# COMPACT_ATOMS: atom_id res chain seq x y z
N MET A 1 -25.13 -16.51 4.00
CA MET A 1 -24.08 -16.16 4.97
C MET A 1 -22.96 -15.49 4.16
N GLN A 2 -22.81 -14.16 4.23
CA GLN A 2 -21.61 -13.53 3.71
C GLN A 2 -20.46 -14.04 4.56
N ASP A 3 -19.48 -14.70 3.92
CA ASP A 3 -18.24 -15.06 4.58
C ASP A 3 -17.61 -13.74 5.08
N LYS A 4 -17.56 -13.59 6.42
CA LYS A 4 -16.83 -12.46 7.00
C LYS A 4 -15.42 -12.51 6.46
N SER A 5 -14.94 -11.38 6.01
CA SER A 5 -13.60 -11.20 5.53
C SER A 5 -12.57 -11.97 6.35
N THR A 6 -11.63 -12.54 5.64
CA THR A 6 -10.57 -13.36 6.21
C THR A 6 -9.25 -12.60 6.31
N LEU A 7 -9.20 -11.31 5.96
CA LEU A 7 -7.98 -10.52 6.04
C LEU A 7 -7.68 -10.04 7.45
N SER A 8 -6.41 -10.08 7.80
CA SER A 8 -5.84 -9.44 8.98
C SER A 8 -4.74 -8.48 8.55
N VAL A 9 -4.48 -7.47 9.35
CA VAL A 9 -3.42 -6.49 9.13
C VAL A 9 -2.58 -6.31 10.39
N LYS A 10 -1.28 -6.10 10.21
CA LYS A 10 -0.34 -5.67 11.25
C LYS A 10 0.53 -4.55 10.74
N THR A 11 0.75 -3.56 11.58
CA THR A 11 1.63 -2.41 11.33
C THR A 11 2.99 -2.63 11.97
N PHE A 12 4.01 -2.05 11.34
CA PHE A 12 5.39 -2.01 11.84
C PHE A 12 5.93 -0.60 11.62
N ASP A 13 6.34 0.05 12.71
CA ASP A 13 7.00 1.34 12.65
C ASP A 13 8.46 1.14 12.25
N VAL A 14 8.89 1.78 11.18
CA VAL A 14 10.21 1.57 10.59
C VAL A 14 10.94 2.88 10.32
N GLY A 15 12.27 2.84 10.40
CA GLY A 15 13.14 3.94 10.01
C GLY A 15 13.04 5.19 10.88
N PRO A 16 13.84 6.21 10.54
CA PRO A 16 13.96 7.43 11.35
C PRO A 16 12.76 8.38 11.20
N MET A 17 11.94 8.18 10.17
CA MET A 17 10.75 9.01 9.89
C MET A 17 9.47 8.40 10.46
N LEU A 18 9.56 7.26 11.17
CA LEU A 18 8.42 6.51 11.69
C LEU A 18 7.40 6.14 10.61
N ASN A 19 7.91 5.76 9.41
CA ASN A 19 7.06 5.22 8.36
C ASN A 19 6.40 3.93 8.84
N ILE A 20 5.22 3.64 8.32
CA ILE A 20 4.50 2.41 8.65
C ILE A 20 4.56 1.46 7.48
N VAL A 21 5.14 0.28 7.70
CA VAL A 21 5.01 -0.87 6.81
C VAL A 21 3.82 -1.69 7.28
N TYR A 22 2.91 -2.04 6.35
CA TYR A 22 1.78 -2.92 6.68
C TYR A 22 2.00 -4.31 6.11
N LEU A 23 1.64 -5.31 6.87
CA LEU A 23 1.52 -6.69 6.41
C LEU A 23 0.06 -7.10 6.49
N ILE A 24 -0.53 -7.42 5.34
CA ILE A 24 -1.91 -7.88 5.20
C ILE A 24 -1.86 -9.37 4.85
N TRP A 25 -2.71 -10.21 5.43
CA TRP A 25 -2.76 -11.63 5.07
C TRP A 25 -4.15 -12.22 5.17
N ASP A 26 -4.41 -13.19 4.30
CA ASP A 26 -5.60 -14.04 4.37
C ASP A 26 -5.40 -15.12 5.45
N ASN A 27 -6.31 -15.16 6.43
CA ASN A 27 -6.21 -16.08 7.57
C ASN A 27 -6.37 -17.55 7.16
N THR A 28 -7.03 -17.83 6.03
CA THR A 28 -7.27 -19.17 5.52
C THR A 28 -6.10 -19.69 4.71
N THR A 29 -5.66 -18.93 3.69
CA THR A 29 -4.63 -19.37 2.74
C THR A 29 -3.22 -19.08 3.19
N LYS A 30 -3.05 -18.14 4.14
CA LYS A 30 -1.77 -17.58 4.59
C LYS A 30 -1.04 -16.78 3.52
N ASP A 31 -1.70 -16.46 2.41
CA ASP A 31 -1.15 -15.54 1.42
C ASP A 31 -1.12 -14.13 1.99
N ALA A 32 0.00 -13.45 1.82
CA ALA A 32 0.26 -12.14 2.42
C ALA A 32 0.72 -11.11 1.37
N ALA A 33 0.44 -9.85 1.63
CA ALA A 33 0.96 -8.70 0.92
C ALA A 33 1.67 -7.76 1.89
N ILE A 34 2.79 -7.18 1.45
CA ILE A 34 3.48 -6.11 2.16
C ILE A 34 3.19 -4.78 1.48
N VAL A 35 2.88 -3.75 2.27
CA VAL A 35 2.60 -2.40 1.76
C VAL A 35 3.73 -1.48 2.17
N ASP A 36 4.24 -0.71 1.20
CA ASP A 36 5.30 0.29 1.36
C ASP A 36 6.55 -0.26 2.06
N PRO A 37 7.21 -1.28 1.49
CA PRO A 37 8.38 -1.90 2.11
C PRO A 37 9.58 -0.96 2.15
N ALA A 38 9.87 -0.45 3.33
CA ALA A 38 10.90 0.54 3.56
C ALA A 38 11.79 0.20 4.76
N TRP A 39 12.99 0.74 4.75
CA TRP A 39 13.96 0.68 5.84
C TRP A 39 14.30 -0.77 6.25
N ASP A 40 14.39 -1.04 7.54
CA ASP A 40 14.68 -2.38 8.05
C ASP A 40 13.41 -3.24 8.14
N LEU A 41 13.35 -4.29 7.32
CA LEU A 41 12.25 -5.24 7.28
C LEU A 41 12.44 -6.46 8.18
N THR A 42 13.47 -6.49 9.02
CA THR A 42 13.81 -7.67 9.85
C THR A 42 12.62 -8.12 10.71
N GLU A 43 11.94 -7.20 11.37
CA GLU A 43 10.77 -7.54 12.22
C GLU A 43 9.60 -8.05 11.37
N VAL A 44 9.32 -7.42 10.23
CA VAL A 44 8.26 -7.83 9.29
C VAL A 44 8.50 -9.26 8.78
N LEU A 45 9.72 -9.54 8.32
CA LEU A 45 10.09 -10.85 7.78
C LEU A 45 10.09 -11.94 8.86
N ASN A 46 10.57 -11.64 10.07
CA ASN A 46 10.49 -12.54 11.20
C ASN A 46 9.05 -12.88 11.58
N PHE A 47 8.17 -11.87 11.64
CA PHE A 47 6.75 -12.08 11.90
C PHE A 47 6.10 -12.92 10.79
N THR A 48 6.39 -12.62 9.53
CA THR A 48 5.92 -13.39 8.36
C THR A 48 6.29 -14.87 8.51
N LYS A 49 7.54 -15.15 8.83
CA LYS A 49 8.04 -16.52 9.05
C LYS A 49 7.38 -17.20 10.26
N GLN A 50 7.29 -16.53 11.40
CA GLN A 50 6.67 -17.07 12.62
C GLN A 50 5.20 -17.44 12.43
N LYS A 51 4.47 -16.66 11.62
CA LYS A 51 3.06 -16.90 11.32
C LYS A 51 2.83 -17.87 10.16
N GLY A 52 3.90 -18.35 9.51
CA GLY A 52 3.82 -19.21 8.34
C GLY A 52 3.15 -18.54 7.13
N LEU A 53 3.29 -17.22 7.01
CA LEU A 53 2.70 -16.44 5.93
C LEU A 53 3.53 -16.60 4.65
N LYS A 54 2.84 -16.52 3.51
CA LYS A 54 3.43 -16.63 2.17
C LYS A 54 3.33 -15.28 1.49
N LEU A 55 4.42 -14.53 1.48
CA LEU A 55 4.46 -13.24 0.79
C LEU A 55 4.22 -13.44 -0.70
N ARG A 56 3.20 -12.77 -1.26
CA ARG A 56 2.74 -12.93 -2.64
C ARG A 56 2.78 -11.64 -3.45
N LYS A 57 2.77 -10.51 -2.79
CA LYS A 57 2.61 -9.20 -3.44
C LYS A 57 3.31 -8.12 -2.65
N ILE A 58 3.79 -7.11 -3.38
CA ILE A 58 4.18 -5.80 -2.86
C ILE A 58 3.12 -4.81 -3.34
N LEU A 59 2.60 -3.99 -2.45
CA LEU A 59 1.66 -2.93 -2.75
C LEU A 59 2.31 -1.59 -2.43
N LEU A 60 2.23 -0.62 -3.32
CA LEU A 60 2.81 0.71 -3.12
C LEU A 60 1.70 1.75 -3.10
N THR A 61 1.63 2.51 -2.01
CA THR A 61 0.72 3.66 -1.92
C THR A 61 1.23 4.80 -2.79
N HIS A 62 2.54 5.02 -2.81
CA HIS A 62 3.24 5.98 -3.67
C HIS A 62 4.75 5.63 -3.74
N SER A 63 5.56 6.43 -4.42
CA SER A 63 6.93 6.08 -4.77
C SER A 63 8.01 6.91 -4.08
N HIS A 64 7.71 7.66 -3.02
CA HIS A 64 8.76 8.34 -2.27
C HIS A 64 9.74 7.33 -1.68
N HIS A 65 11.00 7.74 -1.61
CA HIS A 65 12.12 6.87 -1.25
C HIS A 65 11.89 6.13 0.08
N ASP A 66 11.34 6.80 1.05
CA ASP A 66 11.06 6.28 2.38
C ASP A 66 9.88 5.29 2.47
N HIS A 67 9.20 5.03 1.34
CA HIS A 67 8.15 3.99 1.19
C HIS A 67 8.59 2.82 0.30
N VAL A 68 9.70 2.96 -0.44
CA VAL A 68 10.09 1.97 -1.47
C VAL A 68 11.52 1.48 -1.37
N ASN A 69 12.31 2.00 -0.42
CA ASN A 69 13.76 1.80 -0.40
C ASN A 69 14.21 0.38 -0.05
N SER A 70 13.30 -0.51 0.36
CA SER A 70 13.60 -1.91 0.66
C SER A 70 12.99 -2.92 -0.33
N ILE A 71 12.41 -2.47 -1.44
CA ILE A 71 11.86 -3.35 -2.48
C ILE A 71 12.93 -4.30 -3.01
N ASP A 72 14.11 -3.79 -3.35
CA ASP A 72 15.18 -4.59 -3.93
C ASP A 72 15.67 -5.71 -2.99
N ILE A 73 15.51 -5.53 -1.66
CA ILE A 73 15.84 -6.57 -0.68
C ILE A 73 14.84 -7.72 -0.77
N LEU A 74 13.55 -7.41 -0.89
CA LEU A 74 12.49 -8.42 -1.03
C LEU A 74 12.61 -9.21 -2.33
N LEU A 75 12.96 -8.53 -3.42
CA LEU A 75 13.05 -9.14 -4.75
C LEU A 75 14.29 -10.04 -4.93
N LYS A 76 15.32 -9.90 -4.07
CA LYS A 76 16.49 -10.80 -4.11
C LYS A 76 16.13 -12.27 -3.82
N GLU A 77 15.15 -12.48 -2.97
CA GLU A 77 14.76 -13.80 -2.50
C GLU A 77 13.44 -14.29 -3.11
N ASN A 78 12.65 -13.38 -3.70
CA ASN A 78 11.31 -13.67 -4.18
C ASN A 78 10.99 -12.87 -5.45
N ASP A 79 10.43 -13.52 -6.44
CA ASP A 79 9.83 -12.85 -7.61
C ASP A 79 8.39 -12.43 -7.28
N LEU A 80 8.25 -11.24 -6.70
CA LEU A 80 6.97 -10.72 -6.22
C LEU A 80 6.42 -9.65 -7.17
N PRO A 81 5.16 -9.75 -7.61
CA PRO A 81 4.52 -8.67 -8.35
C PRO A 81 4.39 -7.42 -7.47
N ILE A 82 4.68 -6.26 -8.08
CA ILE A 82 4.59 -4.94 -7.44
C ILE A 82 3.39 -4.22 -8.00
N TYR A 83 2.38 -4.01 -7.16
CA TYR A 83 1.18 -3.25 -7.53
C TYR A 83 1.39 -1.77 -7.24
N ILE A 84 1.14 -0.94 -8.24
CA ILE A 84 1.34 0.52 -8.16
C ILE A 84 0.30 1.21 -9.05
N ASN A 85 -0.18 2.38 -8.65
CA ASN A 85 -1.07 3.16 -9.51
C ASN A 85 -0.35 3.58 -10.82
N LYS A 86 -1.05 3.55 -11.94
CA LYS A 86 -0.49 3.85 -13.27
C LYS A 86 0.14 5.24 -13.37
N PHE A 87 -0.43 6.25 -12.70
CA PHE A 87 0.13 7.60 -12.68
C PHE A 87 1.40 7.65 -11.85
N GLU A 88 1.46 6.89 -10.75
CA GLU A 88 2.65 6.77 -9.92
C GLU A 88 3.78 6.03 -10.64
N ALA A 89 3.48 4.94 -11.34
CA ALA A 89 4.47 4.22 -12.15
C ALA A 89 5.14 5.12 -13.19
N ASN A 90 4.36 6.00 -13.84
CA ASN A 90 4.86 6.97 -14.79
C ASN A 90 5.69 8.09 -14.13
N PHE A 91 5.30 8.52 -12.92
CA PHE A 91 5.98 9.54 -12.14
C PHE A 91 7.32 9.03 -11.59
N TRP A 92 7.34 7.82 -11.01
CA TRP A 92 8.50 7.21 -10.36
C TRP A 92 9.67 6.92 -11.31
N LYS A 93 9.38 6.59 -12.58
CA LYS A 93 10.38 6.27 -13.62
C LYS A 93 11.30 5.09 -13.31
N LYS A 94 11.19 4.44 -12.16
CA LYS A 94 11.91 3.20 -11.85
C LYS A 94 11.19 2.03 -12.56
N LYS A 95 11.96 1.16 -13.17
CA LYS A 95 11.41 0.02 -13.93
C LYS A 95 11.71 -1.26 -13.18
N TYR A 96 10.67 -2.06 -12.99
CA TYR A 96 10.73 -3.45 -12.58
C TYR A 96 9.92 -4.25 -13.59
N ASP A 97 10.41 -5.43 -13.96
CA ASP A 97 9.72 -6.28 -14.96
C ASP A 97 8.40 -6.84 -14.43
N ASN A 98 8.24 -6.89 -13.11
CA ASN A 98 7.09 -7.40 -12.39
C ASN A 98 6.13 -6.32 -11.86
N LEU A 99 6.16 -5.09 -12.42
CA LEU A 99 5.19 -4.04 -12.12
C LEU A 99 3.81 -4.39 -12.67
N ILE A 100 2.79 -4.30 -11.82
CA ILE A 100 1.37 -4.36 -12.17
C ILE A 100 0.76 -3.00 -11.92
N MET A 101 0.39 -2.33 -13.01
CA MET A 101 -0.24 -1.01 -12.94
C MET A 101 -1.72 -1.15 -12.60
N THR A 102 -2.16 -0.42 -11.58
CA THR A 102 -3.57 -0.36 -11.18
C THR A 102 -4.19 0.99 -11.49
N ASP A 103 -5.51 1.01 -11.63
CA ASP A 103 -6.32 2.22 -11.72
C ASP A 103 -7.24 2.35 -10.50
N SER A 104 -7.95 3.47 -10.40
CA SER A 104 -8.96 3.65 -9.35
C SER A 104 -10.07 2.61 -9.51
N ASN A 105 -10.49 2.04 -8.40
CA ASN A 105 -11.49 0.96 -8.33
C ASN A 105 -11.04 -0.41 -8.86
N ASP A 106 -9.78 -0.56 -9.27
CA ASP A 106 -9.25 -1.89 -9.54
C ASP A 106 -9.21 -2.70 -8.24
N SER A 107 -9.56 -3.98 -8.37
CA SER A 107 -9.53 -4.93 -7.27
C SER A 107 -8.66 -6.13 -7.64
N PHE A 108 -7.94 -6.64 -6.68
CA PHE A 108 -7.14 -7.85 -6.85
C PHE A 108 -7.27 -8.78 -5.64
N SER A 109 -7.12 -10.07 -5.88
CA SER A 109 -7.24 -11.08 -4.83
C SER A 109 -6.01 -11.13 -3.92
N LEU A 110 -6.23 -11.37 -2.63
CA LEU A 110 -5.22 -11.85 -1.69
C LEU A 110 -5.81 -13.07 -0.98
N GLY A 111 -5.34 -14.25 -1.36
CA GLY A 111 -5.99 -15.50 -0.96
C GLY A 111 -7.42 -15.59 -1.48
N LYS A 112 -8.39 -15.70 -0.58
CA LYS A 112 -9.85 -15.75 -0.88
C LYS A 112 -10.54 -14.38 -0.78
N SER A 113 -9.82 -13.36 -0.35
CA SER A 113 -10.33 -12.00 -0.14
C SER A 113 -9.88 -11.06 -1.26
N SER A 114 -10.44 -9.87 -1.30
CA SER A 114 -10.14 -8.83 -2.29
C SER A 114 -9.65 -7.56 -1.62
N ILE A 115 -8.71 -6.89 -2.27
CA ILE A 115 -8.22 -5.56 -1.91
C ILE A 115 -8.53 -4.63 -3.08
N SER A 116 -9.10 -3.46 -2.82
CA SER A 116 -9.43 -2.45 -3.83
C SER A 116 -8.48 -1.28 -3.76
N THR A 117 -8.15 -0.70 -4.91
CA THR A 117 -7.33 0.50 -5.05
C THR A 117 -8.22 1.73 -5.16
N ILE A 118 -7.93 2.77 -4.41
CA ILE A 118 -8.58 4.09 -4.50
C ILE A 118 -7.50 5.10 -4.87
N HIS A 119 -7.59 5.70 -6.06
CA HIS A 119 -6.66 6.74 -6.48
C HIS A 119 -6.92 8.02 -5.68
N THR A 120 -5.90 8.52 -5.00
CA THR A 120 -5.96 9.69 -4.10
C THR A 120 -4.80 10.64 -4.37
N PRO A 121 -4.77 11.30 -5.55
CA PRO A 121 -3.68 12.19 -5.92
C PRO A 121 -3.61 13.41 -5.00
N GLY A 122 -2.44 14.01 -4.92
CA GLY A 122 -2.21 15.25 -4.18
C GLY A 122 -0.89 15.28 -3.42
N HIS A 123 -0.50 14.21 -2.73
CA HIS A 123 0.85 14.06 -2.18
C HIS A 123 1.84 13.72 -3.30
N THR A 124 1.47 12.75 -4.14
CA THR A 124 2.06 12.49 -5.45
C THR A 124 0.94 12.35 -6.50
N PRO A 125 1.25 12.42 -7.83
CA PRO A 125 0.23 12.30 -8.87
C PRO A 125 -0.49 10.95 -8.89
N GLY A 126 0.15 9.91 -8.41
CA GLY A 126 -0.38 8.55 -8.40
C GLY A 126 -0.58 7.96 -7.02
N SER A 127 -0.54 8.77 -5.95
CA SER A 127 -0.87 8.30 -4.60
C SER A 127 -2.20 7.55 -4.60
N CYS A 128 -2.24 6.43 -3.88
CA CYS A 128 -3.45 5.62 -3.74
C CYS A 128 -3.61 5.06 -2.34
N CYS A 129 -4.84 4.76 -1.98
CA CYS A 129 -5.18 4.01 -0.79
C CYS A 129 -5.58 2.58 -1.16
N TYR A 130 -5.39 1.64 -0.24
CA TYR A 130 -5.88 0.28 -0.34
C TYR A 130 -6.99 0.04 0.67
N SER A 131 -8.16 -0.38 0.17
CA SER A 131 -9.34 -0.63 0.97
C SER A 131 -9.67 -2.13 0.98
N PHE A 132 -9.95 -2.67 2.15
CA PHE A 132 -10.42 -4.04 2.35
C PHE A 132 -11.20 -4.11 3.67
N ASP A 133 -12.36 -4.75 3.63
CA ASP A 133 -13.25 -4.81 4.78
C ASP A 133 -13.56 -3.40 5.34
N GLU A 134 -13.33 -3.20 6.63
CA GLU A 134 -13.45 -1.92 7.32
C GLU A 134 -12.08 -1.20 7.46
N ASN A 135 -11.07 -1.61 6.68
CA ASN A 135 -9.72 -1.07 6.76
C ASN A 135 -9.39 -0.21 5.55
N LEU A 136 -8.66 0.87 5.79
CA LEU A 136 -8.06 1.73 4.78
C LEU A 136 -6.59 1.94 5.10
N ILE A 137 -5.72 1.55 4.18
CA ILE A 137 -4.29 1.92 4.22
C ILE A 137 -4.11 3.11 3.31
N ALA A 138 -3.78 4.25 3.88
CA ALA A 138 -3.85 5.55 3.21
C ALA A 138 -2.50 6.12 2.76
N GLY A 139 -1.37 5.49 3.14
CA GLY A 139 -0.05 6.05 2.90
C GLY A 139 0.02 7.50 3.36
N ASP A 140 0.59 8.36 2.53
CA ASP A 140 0.70 9.80 2.82
C ASP A 140 -0.52 10.63 2.34
N THR A 141 -1.63 9.98 2.02
CA THR A 141 -2.89 10.70 1.73
C THR A 141 -3.55 11.18 3.01
N LEU A 142 -3.66 10.34 4.04
CA LEU A 142 -4.40 10.65 5.26
C LEU A 142 -3.67 10.12 6.51
N PHE A 143 -3.47 11.00 7.48
CA PHE A 143 -2.95 10.70 8.81
C PHE A 143 -4.02 10.89 9.89
N VAL A 144 -3.75 10.40 11.10
CA VAL A 144 -4.67 10.58 12.24
C VAL A 144 -4.98 12.07 12.50
N PHE A 145 -4.01 12.95 12.29
CA PHE A 145 -4.15 14.39 12.55
C PHE A 145 -3.73 15.25 11.35
N GLY A 146 -3.93 14.80 10.13
CA GLY A 146 -3.56 15.58 8.96
C GLY A 146 -3.51 14.78 7.67
N CYS A 147 -2.74 15.27 6.73
CA CYS A 147 -2.47 14.63 5.45
C CYS A 147 -1.01 14.85 5.04
N GLY A 148 -0.55 14.12 4.04
CA GLY A 148 0.77 14.29 3.46
C GLY A 148 0.96 15.69 2.87
N ARG A 149 2.19 16.17 2.89
CA ARG A 149 2.56 17.45 2.28
C ARG A 149 2.38 17.44 0.77
N CYS A 150 2.02 18.60 0.21
CA CYS A 150 1.75 18.75 -1.22
C CYS A 150 2.69 19.74 -1.91
N ASP A 151 3.79 20.11 -1.26
CA ASP A 151 4.77 21.08 -1.75
C ASP A 151 6.04 20.42 -2.36
N LEU A 152 6.08 19.10 -2.41
CA LEU A 152 7.12 18.34 -3.10
C LEU A 152 6.82 18.24 -4.60
N HIS A 153 7.82 17.79 -5.37
CA HIS A 153 7.66 17.56 -6.80
C HIS A 153 6.49 16.60 -7.08
N GLY A 154 5.55 17.03 -7.91
CA GLY A 154 4.32 16.29 -8.22
C GLY A 154 3.17 16.50 -7.24
N GLY A 155 3.41 17.20 -6.11
CA GLY A 155 2.37 17.50 -5.14
C GLY A 155 1.36 18.56 -5.63
N ASN A 156 0.09 18.42 -5.22
CA ASN A 156 -1.00 19.32 -5.59
C ASN A 156 -2.03 19.42 -4.46
N PRO A 157 -2.11 20.58 -3.76
CA PRO A 157 -3.04 20.74 -2.63
C PRO A 157 -4.52 20.65 -3.02
N GLU A 158 -4.89 21.06 -4.24
CA GLU A 158 -6.27 20.99 -4.72
C GLU A 158 -6.70 19.54 -4.97
N GLU A 159 -5.81 18.74 -5.57
CA GLU A 159 -6.04 17.30 -5.74
C GLU A 159 -6.12 16.60 -4.38
N MET A 160 -5.25 16.93 -3.41
CA MET A 160 -5.31 16.39 -2.06
C MET A 160 -6.65 16.71 -1.39
N TYR A 161 -7.11 17.95 -1.48
CA TYR A 161 -8.42 18.34 -0.94
C TYR A 161 -9.56 17.51 -1.54
N ASN A 162 -9.55 17.33 -2.86
CA ASN A 162 -10.56 16.54 -3.55
C ASN A 162 -10.48 15.05 -3.17
N SER A 163 -9.27 14.50 -3.05
CA SER A 163 -9.04 13.13 -2.61
C SER A 163 -9.58 12.87 -1.20
N LEU A 164 -9.28 13.76 -0.25
CA LEU A 164 -9.78 13.65 1.13
C LEU A 164 -11.31 13.78 1.20
N LYS A 165 -11.89 14.70 0.42
CA LYS A 165 -13.35 14.85 0.34
C LYS A 165 -14.02 13.59 -0.23
N ASN A 166 -13.43 12.99 -1.26
CA ASN A 166 -13.93 11.75 -1.85
C ASN A 166 -13.82 10.57 -0.88
N LEU A 167 -12.70 10.44 -0.16
CA LEU A 167 -12.54 9.41 0.87
C LEU A 167 -13.61 9.54 1.95
N LYS A 168 -13.84 10.74 2.48
CA LYS A 168 -14.88 10.99 3.48
C LYS A 168 -16.25 10.54 2.98
N ASN A 169 -16.64 10.92 1.76
CA ASN A 169 -17.95 10.58 1.22
C ASN A 169 -18.14 9.08 0.98
N ASN A 170 -17.07 8.33 0.74
CA ASN A 170 -17.11 6.89 0.50
C ASN A 170 -17.00 6.07 1.79
N LEU A 171 -16.43 6.62 2.86
CA LEU A 171 -16.31 5.95 4.15
C LEU A 171 -17.55 6.13 5.04
N ASP A 172 -18.38 7.17 4.77
CA ASP A 172 -19.61 7.48 5.50
C ASP A 172 -20.83 6.64 4.97
N GLN A 173 -20.64 5.70 4.03
CA GLN A 173 -21.65 4.78 3.48
C GLN A 173 -21.45 3.36 3.99
#